data_cb95836b2b7d1b3ae1ba76d52b231b8e
#
_entry.id   cb95836b2b7d1b3ae1ba76d52b231b8e
#
_cell.length_a   1.000
_cell.length_b   1.000
_cell.length_c   1.000
_cell.angle_alpha   90.00
_cell.angle_beta   90.00
_cell.angle_gamma   90.00
#
_symmetry.space_group_name_H-M   'P 1'
#
loop_
_entity.id
_entity.type
_entity.pdbx_description
1 polymer ?
#
loop_
_entity_poly.entity_id
_entity_poly.type
_entity_poly.pdbx_seq_one_letter_code
_entity_poly.pdbx_strand_id
1 'polypeptide(L)'
;MTEAAIHAVLRQLTEAWNAGDAEAYGRLFTEDADYVTFFGMNFPGRATIESSHRALFEGPLRGSKLTGDGGSAKVRFLRPDVAVAVLGGGSSLTGEATADAGRASTVTFVLVEESDGWRIASFQNTRVSDPAAA
;
A
#
# COMPACT_ATOMS: atom_id res chain seq x y z
N MET A 1 8.63 17.55 -8.68
CA MET A 1 8.58 16.17 -9.18
C MET A 1 9.87 15.47 -8.80
N THR A 2 9.82 14.71 -7.74
CA THR A 2 11.00 13.99 -7.26
C THR A 2 10.61 12.63 -6.74
N GLU A 3 11.55 11.68 -6.76
CA GLU A 3 11.34 10.40 -6.09
C GLU A 3 11.03 10.57 -4.60
N ALA A 4 11.62 11.60 -3.98
CA ALA A 4 11.37 11.85 -2.55
C ALA A 4 9.88 12.05 -2.24
N ALA A 5 9.14 12.71 -3.14
CA ALA A 5 7.70 12.89 -2.96
C ALA A 5 6.94 11.55 -3.00
N ILE A 6 7.38 10.64 -3.87
CA ILE A 6 6.78 9.31 -3.96
C ILE A 6 7.10 8.50 -2.69
N HIS A 7 8.36 8.49 -2.27
CA HIS A 7 8.76 7.81 -1.04
C HIS A 7 8.01 8.35 0.18
N ALA A 8 7.71 9.66 0.20
CA ALA A 8 6.93 10.26 1.28
C ALA A 8 5.51 9.68 1.34
N VAL A 9 4.85 9.50 0.20
CA VAL A 9 3.52 8.88 0.16
C VAL A 9 3.58 7.44 0.67
N LEU A 10 4.56 6.67 0.23
CA LEU A 10 4.71 5.27 0.66
C LEU A 10 4.99 5.18 2.17
N ARG A 11 5.76 6.10 2.70
CA ARG A 11 6.03 6.17 4.14
C ARG A 11 4.76 6.52 4.92
N GLN A 12 3.96 7.46 4.42
CA GLN A 12 2.69 7.82 5.04
C GLN A 12 1.70 6.65 5.03
N LEU A 13 1.73 5.84 3.98
CA LEU A 13 0.91 4.63 3.90
C LEU A 13 1.24 3.67 5.04
N THR A 14 2.53 3.42 5.23
CA THR A 14 3.01 2.54 6.32
C THR A 14 2.63 3.12 7.69
N GLU A 15 2.83 4.41 7.88
CA GLU A 15 2.49 5.07 9.15
C GLU A 15 0.99 4.97 9.46
N ALA A 16 0.13 5.21 8.46
CA ALA A 16 -1.32 5.13 8.64
C ALA A 16 -1.77 3.71 8.99
N TRP A 17 -1.24 2.72 8.28
CA TRP A 17 -1.53 1.32 8.59
C TRP A 17 -1.10 0.98 10.02
N ASN A 18 0.13 1.30 10.36
CA ASN A 18 0.71 0.96 11.66
C ASN A 18 0.00 1.65 12.82
N ALA A 19 -0.61 2.80 12.57
CA ALA A 19 -1.43 3.51 13.54
C ALA A 19 -2.89 3.00 13.56
N GLY A 20 -3.28 2.15 12.61
CA GLY A 20 -4.67 1.71 12.48
C GLY A 20 -5.61 2.84 12.06
N ASP A 21 -5.08 3.83 11.35
CA ASP A 21 -5.81 5.04 10.97
C ASP A 21 -6.36 4.90 9.56
N ALA A 22 -7.57 4.39 9.44
CA ALA A 22 -8.21 4.11 8.15
C ALA A 22 -8.46 5.40 7.35
N GLU A 23 -8.80 6.50 8.02
CA GLU A 23 -9.03 7.78 7.35
C GLU A 23 -7.74 8.31 6.72
N ALA A 24 -6.64 8.31 7.46
CA ALA A 24 -5.34 8.71 6.94
C ALA A 24 -4.88 7.79 5.80
N TYR A 25 -5.14 6.49 5.93
CA TYR A 25 -4.82 5.52 4.90
C TYR A 25 -5.57 5.84 3.60
N GLY A 26 -6.89 6.01 3.69
CA GLY A 26 -7.74 6.30 2.53
C GLY A 26 -7.37 7.61 1.83
N ARG A 27 -6.96 8.63 2.59
CA ARG A 27 -6.59 9.94 2.04
C ARG A 27 -5.43 9.89 1.06
N LEU A 28 -4.60 8.85 1.11
CA LEU A 28 -3.46 8.70 0.22
C LEU A 28 -3.85 8.25 -1.18
N PHE A 29 -5.10 7.88 -1.39
CA PHE A 29 -5.62 7.34 -2.64
C PHE A 29 -6.45 8.39 -3.39
N THR A 30 -6.48 8.27 -4.72
CA THR A 30 -7.41 9.08 -5.52
C THR A 30 -8.84 8.66 -5.20
N GLU A 31 -9.79 9.54 -5.50
CA GLU A 31 -11.21 9.27 -5.22
C GLU A 31 -11.71 8.01 -5.92
N ASP A 32 -11.18 7.73 -7.11
CA ASP A 32 -11.58 6.59 -7.95
C ASP A 32 -10.54 5.47 -7.99
N ALA A 33 -9.65 5.40 -7.01
CA ALA A 33 -8.56 4.44 -7.00
C ALA A 33 -9.04 2.99 -7.01
N ASP A 34 -8.23 2.11 -7.61
CA ASP A 34 -8.38 0.67 -7.48
C ASP A 34 -7.42 0.13 -6.44
N TYR A 35 -7.87 -0.81 -5.64
CA TYR A 35 -7.09 -1.43 -4.59
C TYR A 35 -7.29 -2.94 -4.65
N VAL A 36 -6.34 -3.62 -5.30
CA VAL A 36 -6.44 -5.06 -5.51
C VAL A 36 -5.66 -5.78 -4.41
N THR A 37 -6.35 -6.61 -3.65
CA THR A 37 -5.78 -7.37 -2.55
C THR A 37 -4.98 -8.57 -3.06
N PHE A 38 -4.21 -9.19 -2.16
CA PHE A 38 -3.38 -10.33 -2.52
C PHE A 38 -4.18 -11.55 -2.99
N PHE A 39 -5.46 -11.61 -2.70
CA PHE A 39 -6.35 -12.69 -3.14
C PHE A 39 -7.25 -12.29 -4.31
N GLY A 40 -7.01 -11.13 -4.92
CA GLY A 40 -7.66 -10.70 -6.15
C GLY A 40 -8.95 -9.92 -6.00
N MET A 41 -9.37 -9.60 -4.78
CA MET A 41 -10.54 -8.75 -4.58
C MET A 41 -10.15 -7.27 -4.75
N ASN A 42 -10.95 -6.52 -5.49
CA ASN A 42 -10.76 -5.08 -5.66
C ASN A 42 -11.68 -4.30 -4.72
N PHE A 43 -11.12 -3.34 -4.00
CA PHE A 43 -11.87 -2.34 -3.23
C PHE A 43 -11.87 -1.04 -4.04
N PRO A 44 -12.91 -0.74 -4.82
CA PRO A 44 -12.90 0.41 -5.71
C PRO A 44 -13.26 1.70 -4.99
N GLY A 45 -12.41 2.72 -5.15
CA GLY A 45 -12.64 4.06 -4.64
C GLY A 45 -12.16 4.28 -3.23
N ARG A 46 -11.79 5.54 -2.95
CA ARG A 46 -11.27 5.95 -1.65
C ARG A 46 -12.21 5.57 -0.50
N ALA A 47 -13.52 5.79 -0.67
CA ALA A 47 -14.49 5.52 0.39
C ALA A 47 -14.51 4.04 0.77
N THR A 48 -14.46 3.14 -0.23
CA THR A 48 -14.42 1.70 0.00
C THR A 48 -13.10 1.28 0.63
N ILE A 49 -11.99 1.86 0.17
CA ILE A 49 -10.66 1.60 0.75
C ILE A 49 -10.66 1.97 2.22
N GLU A 50 -11.18 3.14 2.56
CA GLU A 50 -11.23 3.59 3.96
C GLU A 50 -12.13 2.68 4.80
N SER A 51 -13.35 2.42 4.36
CA SER A 51 -14.32 1.64 5.16
C SER A 51 -13.87 0.20 5.34
N SER A 52 -13.29 -0.42 4.31
CA SER A 52 -12.78 -1.79 4.40
C SER A 52 -11.61 -1.88 5.37
N HIS A 53 -10.70 -0.91 5.33
CA HIS A 53 -9.56 -0.90 6.24
C HIS A 53 -9.94 -0.55 7.67
N ARG A 54 -10.97 0.29 7.85
CA ARG A 54 -11.50 0.55 9.20
C ARG A 54 -11.97 -0.75 9.84
N ALA A 55 -12.73 -1.55 9.11
CA ALA A 55 -13.18 -2.84 9.60
C ALA A 55 -12.02 -3.81 9.87
N LEU A 56 -11.02 -3.84 8.97
CA LEU A 56 -9.85 -4.70 9.14
C LEU A 56 -9.02 -4.29 10.36
N PHE A 57 -8.78 -3.00 10.55
CA PHE A 57 -7.99 -2.49 11.69
C PHE A 57 -8.69 -2.68 13.03
N GLU A 58 -10.02 -2.74 13.03
CA GLU A 58 -10.80 -3.02 14.24
C GLU A 58 -10.97 -4.52 14.49
N GLY A 59 -10.64 -5.35 13.51
CA GLY A 59 -10.84 -6.80 13.54
C GLY A 59 -9.57 -7.59 13.22
N PRO A 60 -9.53 -8.31 12.06
CA PRO A 60 -8.45 -9.28 11.79
C PRO A 60 -7.05 -8.68 11.73
N LEU A 61 -6.93 -7.40 11.39
CA LEU A 61 -5.63 -6.73 11.25
C LEU A 61 -5.31 -5.79 12.40
N ARG A 62 -6.06 -5.87 13.49
CA ARG A 62 -5.82 -5.03 14.67
C ARG A 62 -4.41 -5.27 15.21
N GLY A 63 -3.63 -4.20 15.36
CA GLY A 63 -2.26 -4.27 15.87
C GLY A 63 -1.24 -4.75 14.86
N SER A 64 -1.66 -5.10 13.63
CA SER A 64 -0.72 -5.51 12.59
C SER A 64 0.16 -4.33 12.15
N LYS A 65 1.35 -4.67 11.63
CA LYS A 65 2.30 -3.69 11.11
C LYS A 65 2.72 -4.08 9.71
N LEU A 66 2.85 -3.10 8.83
CA LEU A 66 3.56 -3.29 7.58
C LEU A 66 5.04 -3.36 7.87
N THR A 67 5.74 -4.25 7.18
CA THR A 67 7.17 -4.46 7.33
C THR A 67 7.92 -3.94 6.11
N GLY A 68 9.19 -3.60 6.31
CA GLY A 68 10.01 -2.95 5.29
C GLY A 68 9.81 -1.45 5.29
N ASP A 69 10.63 -0.75 4.53
CA ASP A 69 10.53 0.69 4.35
C ASP A 69 10.28 1.02 2.88
N GLY A 70 9.62 2.13 2.62
CA GLY A 70 9.39 2.59 1.26
C GLY A 70 10.65 3.00 0.51
N GLY A 71 11.82 3.05 1.20
CA GLY A 71 13.08 3.44 0.62
C GLY A 71 13.66 2.45 -0.38
N SER A 72 13.21 1.18 -0.35
CA SER A 72 13.63 0.16 -1.29
C SER A 72 12.75 0.11 -2.55
N ALA A 73 11.78 0.99 -2.68
CA ALA A 73 10.88 1.02 -3.81
C ALA A 73 11.63 1.42 -5.09
N LYS A 74 11.35 0.68 -6.17
CA LYS A 74 11.80 1.07 -7.51
C LYS A 74 10.78 2.05 -8.08
N VAL A 75 11.18 3.29 -8.26
CA VAL A 75 10.31 4.36 -8.74
C VAL A 75 10.70 4.77 -10.14
N ARG A 76 9.72 4.92 -11.03
CA ARG A 76 9.95 5.51 -12.35
C ARG A 76 8.79 6.43 -12.70
N PHE A 77 9.11 7.53 -13.38
CA PHE A 77 8.10 8.47 -13.85
C PHE A 77 7.77 8.14 -15.29
N LEU A 78 6.50 7.84 -15.58
CA LEU A 78 6.00 7.58 -16.93
C LEU A 78 5.67 8.91 -17.61
N ARG A 79 5.30 9.89 -16.82
CA ARG A 79 5.04 11.28 -17.19
C ARG A 79 5.47 12.13 -15.99
N PRO A 80 5.64 13.44 -16.14
CA PRO A 80 6.00 14.29 -15.00
C PRO A 80 5.04 14.17 -13.81
N ASP A 81 3.77 13.84 -14.09
CA ASP A 81 2.70 13.73 -13.09
C ASP A 81 2.19 12.31 -12.89
N VAL A 82 2.90 11.29 -13.41
CA VAL A 82 2.52 9.88 -13.26
C VAL A 82 3.75 9.05 -12.94
N ALA A 83 3.71 8.34 -11.82
CA ALA A 83 4.79 7.47 -11.38
C ALA A 83 4.29 6.06 -11.13
N VAL A 84 5.20 5.10 -11.30
CA VAL A 84 4.99 3.70 -10.91
C VAL A 84 6.05 3.36 -9.87
N ALA A 85 5.62 2.76 -8.78
CA ALA A 85 6.52 2.27 -7.74
C ALA A 85 6.26 0.78 -7.50
N VAL A 86 7.35 0.01 -7.43
CA VAL A 86 7.27 -1.43 -7.13
C VAL A 86 8.21 -1.70 -5.96
N LEU A 87 7.70 -2.37 -4.94
CA LEU A 87 8.51 -2.72 -3.79
C LEU A 87 8.12 -4.07 -3.21
N GLY A 88 9.10 -4.73 -2.60
CA GLY A 88 8.86 -5.87 -1.75
C GLY A 88 8.42 -5.40 -0.37
N GLY A 89 7.66 -6.22 0.31
CA GLY A 89 7.20 -5.90 1.64
C GLY A 89 6.53 -7.10 2.27
N GLY A 90 5.69 -6.82 3.22
CA GLY A 90 4.93 -7.84 3.92
C GLY A 90 4.28 -7.23 5.14
N SER A 91 3.81 -8.09 6.01
CA SER A 91 3.15 -7.64 7.23
C SER A 91 3.35 -8.63 8.36
N SER A 92 3.25 -8.15 9.58
CA SER A 92 3.21 -8.97 10.78
C SER A 92 1.87 -8.73 11.50
N LEU A 93 1.15 -9.81 11.79
CA LEU A 93 -0.12 -9.72 12.51
C LEU A 93 0.08 -9.38 13.98
N THR A 94 1.28 -9.61 14.50
CA THR A 94 1.61 -9.41 15.92
C THR A 94 2.44 -8.17 16.16
N GLY A 95 2.70 -7.36 15.11
CA GLY A 95 3.43 -6.10 15.24
C GLY A 95 4.94 -6.23 15.22
N GLU A 96 5.47 -7.34 14.71
CA GLU A 96 6.92 -7.59 14.63
C GLU A 96 7.57 -6.76 13.51
N ALA A 97 8.89 -6.63 13.57
CA ALA A 97 9.66 -5.87 12.59
C ALA A 97 9.81 -6.60 11.25
N THR A 98 9.63 -7.92 11.23
CA THR A 98 9.72 -8.72 10.02
C THR A 98 8.38 -9.35 9.68
N ALA A 99 8.17 -9.62 8.38
CA ALA A 99 6.93 -10.23 7.92
C ALA A 99 6.76 -11.63 8.49
N ASP A 100 5.52 -11.96 8.84
CA ASP A 100 5.17 -13.33 9.22
C ASP A 100 5.33 -14.26 8.02
N ALA A 101 5.57 -15.53 8.29
CA ALA A 101 5.70 -16.55 7.25
C ALA A 101 4.46 -16.53 6.33
N GLY A 102 4.69 -16.55 5.02
CA GLY A 102 3.63 -16.51 4.03
C GLY A 102 3.00 -15.15 3.80
N ARG A 103 3.49 -14.09 4.43
CA ARG A 103 2.94 -12.75 4.26
C ARG A 103 3.86 -11.80 3.49
N ALA A 104 4.96 -12.31 2.93
CA ALA A 104 5.80 -11.51 2.03
C ALA A 104 5.04 -11.21 0.73
N SER A 105 5.18 -10.00 0.24
CA SER A 105 4.42 -9.50 -0.92
C SER A 105 5.31 -8.66 -1.82
N THR A 106 4.90 -8.59 -3.09
CA THR A 106 5.36 -7.55 -4.01
C THR A 106 4.17 -6.65 -4.29
N VAL A 107 4.35 -5.35 -4.11
CA VAL A 107 3.29 -4.37 -4.24
C VAL A 107 3.62 -3.40 -5.36
N THR A 108 2.65 -3.17 -6.23
CA THR A 108 2.76 -2.21 -7.33
C THR A 108 1.81 -1.06 -7.09
N PHE A 109 2.34 0.15 -7.22
CA PHE A 109 1.59 1.40 -7.08
C PHE A 109 1.65 2.18 -8.38
N VAL A 110 0.52 2.76 -8.78
CA VAL A 110 0.50 3.86 -9.75
C VAL A 110 0.10 5.11 -8.98
N LEU A 111 0.92 6.16 -9.08
CA LEU A 111 0.67 7.41 -8.38
C LEU A 111 0.51 8.53 -9.40
N VAL A 112 -0.38 9.45 -9.09
CA VAL A 112 -0.61 10.63 -9.92
C VAL A 112 -0.50 11.88 -9.07
N GLU A 113 0.00 12.95 -9.68
CA GLU A 113 0.07 14.24 -9.02
C GLU A 113 -1.24 14.99 -9.26
N GLU A 114 -1.91 15.33 -8.17
CA GLU A 114 -3.12 16.17 -8.16
C GLU A 114 -2.74 17.57 -7.71
N SER A 115 -3.69 18.49 -7.68
CA SER A 115 -3.42 19.88 -7.33
C SER A 115 -2.85 20.05 -5.92
N ASP A 116 -3.16 19.15 -5.01
CA ASP A 116 -2.75 19.21 -3.60
C ASP A 116 -1.71 18.15 -3.23
N GLY A 117 -1.11 17.48 -4.21
CA GLY A 117 -0.04 16.51 -3.97
C GLY A 117 -0.25 15.18 -4.68
N TRP A 118 0.65 14.27 -4.41
CA TRP A 118 0.63 12.94 -5.01
C TRP A 118 -0.39 12.02 -4.31
N ARG A 119 -1.09 11.21 -5.11
CA ARG A 119 -2.06 10.23 -4.62
C ARG A 119 -1.87 8.91 -5.36
N ILE A 120 -2.22 7.82 -4.68
CA ILE A 120 -2.18 6.48 -5.26
C ILE A 120 -3.46 6.29 -6.08
N ALA A 121 -3.30 6.04 -7.37
CA ALA A 121 -4.43 5.81 -8.28
C ALA A 121 -4.73 4.32 -8.43
N SER A 122 -3.72 3.46 -8.26
CA SER A 122 -3.89 2.02 -8.33
C SER A 122 -2.89 1.34 -7.41
N PHE A 123 -3.36 0.33 -6.73
CA PHE A 123 -2.58 -0.49 -5.79
C PHE A 123 -2.85 -1.95 -6.10
N GLN A 124 -1.80 -2.75 -6.20
CA GLN A 124 -1.95 -4.18 -6.31
C GLN A 124 -0.93 -4.89 -5.44
N ASN A 125 -1.43 -5.77 -4.58
CA ASN A 125 -0.64 -6.58 -3.68
C ASN A 125 -0.64 -8.01 -4.19
N THR A 126 0.57 -8.58 -4.40
CA THR A 126 0.72 -9.96 -4.82
C THR A 126 1.55 -10.70 -3.78
N ARG A 127 1.00 -11.79 -3.24
CA ARG A 127 1.75 -12.66 -2.32
C ARG A 127 2.89 -13.32 -3.08
N VAL A 128 4.06 -13.32 -2.44
CA VAL A 128 5.21 -14.07 -2.96
C VAL A 128 4.93 -15.56 -2.74
N SER A 129 5.01 -16.34 -3.81
CA SER A 129 4.87 -17.78 -3.73
C SER A 129 5.83 -18.42 -4.73
N ASP A 130 6.25 -19.65 -4.44
CA ASP A 130 7.11 -20.42 -5.34
C ASP A 130 6.22 -21.41 -6.11
N PRO A 131 6.06 -21.25 -7.44
CA PRO A 131 5.24 -22.19 -8.22
C PRO A 131 5.74 -23.63 -8.14
N ALA A 132 7.05 -23.82 -7.94
CA ALA A 132 7.63 -25.16 -7.82
C ALA A 132 7.31 -25.82 -6.49
N ALA A 133 6.91 -25.05 -5.47
CA ALA A 133 6.58 -25.55 -4.15
C ALA A 133 5.08 -25.85 -3.99
N ALA A 134 4.29 -25.53 -5.01
CA ALA A 134 2.83 -25.70 -4.96
C ALA A 134 2.41 -27.17 -5.10
#